data_0dde60eb3041ed1663bcc8ae0453591e
#
_entry.id   0dde60eb3041ed1663bcc8ae0453591e
#
_cell.length_a   1.000
_cell.length_b   1.000
_cell.length_c   1.000
_cell.angle_alpha   90.00
_cell.angle_beta   90.00
_cell.angle_gamma   90.00
#
_symmetry.space_group_name_H-M   'P 1'
#
loop_
_entity.id
_entity.type
_entity.pdbx_description
1 polymer ?
#
loop_
_entity_poly.entity_id
_entity_poly.type
_entity_poly.pdbx_seq_one_letter_code
_entity_poly.pdbx_strand_id
1 'polypeptide(L)'
;VATEAFTNLSAEKRQRILDKGVEIFTKYSYGEASTNQITKELGISKGSLFYYFGSKKDFYLYLLETSIQLLLPQDQSIAATDFYGIVFEALHRKLRLYEGGRKEHILFVSRGAKETHEEVKAEKDALIGRYFVQAQQGSQAVLKRAIDTLDIENPEKTERLLTGMSLYVDAIINRYLAFYRDDPGALFQNEALVRSEIKEYLDLLLYGVINDERH
;
A
#
# COMPACT_ATOMS: atom_id res chain seq x y z
N VAL A 1 18.70 5.79 6.87
CA VAL A 1 18.85 4.47 7.49
C VAL A 1 19.07 4.67 8.99
N ALA A 2 18.32 3.95 9.85
CA ALA A 2 18.53 4.01 11.28
C ALA A 2 19.91 3.43 11.67
N THR A 3 20.54 3.99 12.72
CA THR A 3 21.84 3.53 13.21
C THR A 3 21.71 2.27 14.07
N GLU A 4 22.84 1.57 14.31
CA GLU A 4 22.89 0.46 15.26
C GLU A 4 22.40 0.86 16.66
N ALA A 5 22.65 2.10 17.06
CA ALA A 5 22.16 2.61 18.34
C ALA A 5 20.63 2.58 18.46
N PHE A 6 19.91 2.82 17.36
CA PHE A 6 18.45 2.69 17.34
C PHE A 6 18.03 1.21 17.35
N THR A 7 18.66 0.37 16.55
CA THR A 7 18.34 -1.07 16.47
C THR A 7 18.61 -1.81 17.78
N ASN A 8 19.55 -1.34 18.60
CA ASN A 8 19.88 -1.89 19.91
C ASN A 8 18.94 -1.44 21.05
N LEU A 9 18.00 -0.54 20.78
CA LEU A 9 16.96 -0.21 21.76
C LEU A 9 16.02 -1.41 21.98
N SER A 10 15.37 -1.46 23.16
CA SER A 10 14.30 -2.44 23.36
C SER A 10 13.23 -2.33 22.29
N ALA A 11 12.61 -3.46 21.92
CA ALA A 11 11.54 -3.49 20.91
C ALA A 11 10.42 -2.50 21.23
N GLU A 12 10.00 -2.45 22.50
CA GLU A 12 8.98 -1.51 22.98
C GLU A 12 9.36 -0.04 22.74
N LYS A 13 10.60 0.34 23.07
CA LYS A 13 11.08 1.71 22.88
C LYS A 13 11.20 2.07 21.42
N ARG A 14 11.67 1.14 20.57
CA ARG A 14 11.69 1.35 19.11
C ARG A 14 10.30 1.58 18.57
N GLN A 15 9.35 0.68 18.90
CA GLN A 15 7.98 0.76 18.43
C GLN A 15 7.32 2.09 18.84
N ARG A 16 7.48 2.49 20.11
CA ARG A 16 6.96 3.78 20.60
C ARG A 16 7.50 4.97 19.80
N ILE A 17 8.81 4.97 19.44
CA ILE A 17 9.41 6.04 18.65
C ILE A 17 8.82 6.04 17.23
N LEU A 18 8.63 4.88 16.63
CA LEU A 18 8.07 4.75 15.28
C LEU A 18 6.60 5.20 15.26
N ASP A 19 5.77 4.66 16.13
CA ASP A 19 4.33 4.98 16.19
C ASP A 19 4.11 6.48 16.42
N LYS A 20 4.84 7.04 17.38
CA LYS A 20 4.73 8.48 17.68
C LYS A 20 5.28 9.34 16.55
N GLY A 21 6.32 8.91 15.87
CA GLY A 21 6.86 9.58 14.68
C GLY A 21 5.84 9.58 13.53
N VAL A 22 5.18 8.46 13.29
CA VAL A 22 4.10 8.34 12.30
C VAL A 22 2.93 9.26 12.66
N GLU A 23 2.47 9.28 13.92
CA GLU A 23 1.42 10.18 14.40
C GLU A 23 1.76 11.66 14.13
N ILE A 24 2.99 12.08 14.45
CA ILE A 24 3.45 13.46 14.25
C ILE A 24 3.37 13.84 12.76
N PHE A 25 3.94 13.04 11.87
CA PHE A 25 3.96 13.35 10.45
C PHE A 25 2.63 13.04 9.73
N THR A 26 1.72 12.31 10.34
CA THR A 26 0.32 12.23 9.91
C THR A 26 -0.43 13.51 10.25
N LYS A 27 -0.10 14.16 11.37
CA LYS A 27 -0.73 15.40 11.80
C LYS A 27 -0.14 16.64 11.14
N TYR A 28 1.18 16.71 11.02
CA TYR A 28 1.93 17.86 10.50
C TYR A 28 2.67 17.46 9.21
N SER A 29 2.76 18.38 8.23
CA SER A 29 3.65 18.20 7.08
C SER A 29 5.12 18.17 7.54
N TYR A 30 6.01 17.70 6.64
CA TYR A 30 7.44 17.70 6.94
C TYR A 30 7.96 19.08 7.36
N GLY A 31 7.54 20.14 6.64
CA GLY A 31 7.98 21.50 6.93
C GLY A 31 7.48 22.03 8.28
N GLU A 32 6.24 21.70 8.67
CA GLU A 32 5.62 22.17 9.91
C GLU A 32 6.18 21.47 11.15
N ALA A 33 6.53 20.19 11.04
CA ALA A 33 7.06 19.41 12.15
C ALA A 33 8.48 19.86 12.53
N SER A 34 8.62 20.69 13.57
CA SER A 34 9.93 21.12 14.06
C SER A 34 10.65 20.00 14.82
N THR A 35 11.99 19.97 14.74
CA THR A 35 12.80 18.97 15.49
C THR A 35 12.55 19.06 17.00
N ASN A 36 12.34 20.25 17.55
CA ASN A 36 12.06 20.43 18.97
C ASN A 36 10.70 19.84 19.38
N GLN A 37 9.67 20.03 18.54
CA GLN A 37 8.36 19.41 18.74
C GLN A 37 8.45 17.88 18.67
N ILE A 38 9.11 17.35 17.63
CA ILE A 38 9.31 15.91 17.45
C ILE A 38 9.96 15.29 18.71
N THR A 39 11.08 15.85 19.16
CA THR A 39 11.81 15.31 20.30
C THR A 39 11.02 15.39 21.60
N LYS A 40 10.27 16.48 21.81
CA LYS A 40 9.38 16.65 22.95
C LYS A 40 8.27 15.56 22.96
N GLU A 41 7.63 15.35 21.83
CA GLU A 41 6.55 14.35 21.71
C GLU A 41 7.07 12.91 21.80
N LEU A 42 8.27 12.63 21.27
CA LEU A 42 8.94 11.34 21.41
C LEU A 42 9.47 11.06 22.82
N GLY A 43 9.61 12.08 23.66
CA GLY A 43 10.23 11.96 24.99
C GLY A 43 11.72 11.62 24.93
N ILE A 44 12.44 12.11 23.92
CA ILE A 44 13.89 11.92 23.74
C ILE A 44 14.61 13.25 23.58
N SER A 45 15.91 13.27 23.80
CA SER A 45 16.73 14.46 23.55
C SER A 45 16.92 14.70 22.04
N LYS A 46 17.22 15.95 21.66
CA LYS A 46 17.60 16.28 20.29
C LYS A 46 18.84 15.51 19.85
N GLY A 47 19.82 15.37 20.74
CA GLY A 47 21.02 14.55 20.50
C GLY A 47 20.68 13.09 20.26
N SER A 48 19.71 12.51 20.96
CA SER A 48 19.24 11.14 20.74
C SER A 48 18.61 10.97 19.36
N LEU A 49 17.79 11.92 18.90
CA LEU A 49 17.18 11.84 17.56
C LEU A 49 18.27 11.81 16.48
N PHE A 50 19.24 12.71 16.54
CA PHE A 50 20.34 12.74 15.58
C PHE A 50 21.27 11.53 15.69
N TYR A 51 21.49 11.03 16.90
CA TYR A 51 22.27 9.81 17.13
C TYR A 51 21.59 8.56 16.53
N TYR A 52 20.27 8.48 16.56
CA TYR A 52 19.52 7.36 16.01
C TYR A 52 19.32 7.44 14.49
N PHE A 53 19.10 8.63 13.94
CA PHE A 53 18.66 8.79 12.55
C PHE A 53 19.53 9.75 11.72
N GLY A 54 20.47 10.47 12.33
CA GLY A 54 21.30 11.46 11.63
C GLY A 54 20.62 12.82 11.44
N SER A 55 19.43 12.84 10.90
CA SER A 55 18.67 14.08 10.63
C SER A 55 17.16 13.89 10.77
N LYS A 56 16.40 15.02 10.77
CA LYS A 56 14.93 14.97 10.67
C LYS A 56 14.50 14.32 9.34
N LYS A 57 15.24 14.59 8.26
CA LYS A 57 15.00 14.00 6.94
C LYS A 57 15.14 12.48 6.99
N ASP A 58 16.24 12.00 7.53
CA ASP A 58 16.48 10.56 7.62
C ASP A 58 15.44 9.86 8.51
N PHE A 59 15.02 10.50 9.60
CA PHE A 59 13.94 10.00 10.45
C PHE A 59 12.62 9.91 9.67
N TYR A 60 12.24 10.97 8.96
CA TYR A 60 11.03 10.98 8.13
C TYR A 60 11.03 9.88 7.06
N LEU A 61 12.14 9.77 6.31
CA LEU A 61 12.28 8.77 5.24
C LEU A 61 12.29 7.35 5.80
N TYR A 62 12.93 7.14 6.96
CA TYR A 62 12.92 5.85 7.65
C TYR A 62 11.51 5.44 8.08
N LEU A 63 10.75 6.37 8.67
CA LEU A 63 9.34 6.14 9.02
C LEU A 63 8.49 5.80 7.79
N LEU A 64 8.69 6.56 6.69
CA LEU A 64 7.95 6.35 5.45
C LEU A 64 8.24 4.97 4.87
N GLU A 65 9.51 4.58 4.79
CA GLU A 65 9.94 3.27 4.31
C GLU A 65 9.37 2.14 5.16
N THR A 66 9.50 2.24 6.49
CA THR A 66 8.97 1.24 7.42
C THR A 66 7.45 1.12 7.31
N SER A 67 6.76 2.25 7.17
CA SER A 67 5.30 2.26 6.99
C SER A 67 4.88 1.61 5.68
N ILE A 68 5.58 1.89 4.57
CA ILE A 68 5.30 1.24 3.29
C ILE A 68 5.54 -0.27 3.38
N GLN A 69 6.66 -0.69 3.96
CA GLN A 69 6.98 -2.12 4.14
C GLN A 69 5.92 -2.85 4.97
N LEU A 70 5.40 -2.21 6.01
CA LEU A 70 4.30 -2.75 6.83
C LEU A 70 3.00 -2.93 6.03
N LEU A 71 2.79 -2.09 5.01
CA LEU A 71 1.61 -2.11 4.15
C LEU A 71 1.79 -3.02 2.91
N LEU A 72 2.96 -3.60 2.70
CA LEU A 72 3.13 -4.62 1.67
C LEU A 72 2.69 -5.99 2.20
N PRO A 73 2.07 -6.83 1.35
CA PRO A 73 1.75 -8.20 1.71
C PRO A 73 3.02 -8.97 2.09
N GLN A 74 3.09 -9.47 3.32
CA GLN A 74 4.23 -10.26 3.81
C GLN A 74 4.20 -11.70 3.29
N ASP A 75 3.01 -12.24 3.05
CA ASP A 75 2.78 -13.55 2.47
C ASP A 75 2.04 -13.41 1.15
N GLN A 76 2.61 -13.93 0.08
CA GLN A 76 2.02 -13.93 -1.27
C GLN A 76 1.47 -15.31 -1.65
N SER A 77 1.47 -16.29 -0.73
CA SER A 77 0.91 -17.61 -0.99
C SER A 77 -0.61 -17.53 -1.14
N ILE A 78 -1.13 -17.77 -2.33
CA ILE A 78 -2.57 -17.87 -2.63
C ILE A 78 -2.93 -19.34 -2.73
N ALA A 79 -3.88 -19.78 -1.93
CA ALA A 79 -4.29 -21.19 -1.89
C ALA A 79 -5.29 -21.55 -3.01
N ALA A 80 -6.08 -20.58 -3.45
CA ALA A 80 -7.03 -20.76 -4.53
C ALA A 80 -6.36 -21.18 -5.84
N THR A 81 -7.08 -22.01 -6.61
CA THR A 81 -6.60 -22.60 -7.87
C THR A 81 -7.44 -22.22 -9.09
N ASP A 82 -8.58 -21.59 -8.90
CA ASP A 82 -9.43 -21.08 -9.96
C ASP A 82 -9.31 -19.55 -10.10
N PHE A 83 -9.74 -19.03 -11.25
CA PHE A 83 -9.62 -17.63 -11.59
C PHE A 83 -10.15 -16.67 -10.51
N TYR A 84 -11.42 -16.82 -10.16
CA TYR A 84 -12.05 -15.90 -9.19
C TYR A 84 -11.52 -16.11 -7.77
N GLY A 85 -11.26 -17.35 -7.39
CA GLY A 85 -10.66 -17.66 -6.10
C GLY A 85 -9.32 -16.94 -5.92
N ILE A 86 -8.43 -16.99 -6.91
CA ILE A 86 -7.14 -16.31 -6.89
C ILE A 86 -7.31 -14.80 -6.77
N VAL A 87 -8.15 -14.20 -7.62
CA VAL A 87 -8.39 -12.74 -7.61
C VAL A 87 -8.95 -12.28 -6.27
N PHE A 88 -9.96 -13.00 -5.76
CA PHE A 88 -10.63 -12.59 -4.53
C PHE A 88 -9.83 -12.88 -3.26
N GLU A 89 -9.02 -13.93 -3.25
CA GLU A 89 -8.09 -14.16 -2.14
C GLU A 89 -7.03 -13.06 -2.08
N ALA A 90 -6.49 -12.65 -3.23
CA ALA A 90 -5.55 -11.53 -3.31
C ALA A 90 -6.19 -10.21 -2.87
N LEU A 91 -7.42 -9.93 -3.32
CA LEU A 91 -8.18 -8.75 -2.89
C LEU A 91 -8.42 -8.76 -1.38
N HIS A 92 -8.90 -9.86 -0.83
CA HIS A 92 -9.11 -10.02 0.61
C HIS A 92 -7.84 -9.70 1.41
N ARG A 93 -6.70 -10.25 1.01
CA ARG A 93 -5.39 -9.98 1.65
C ARG A 93 -5.01 -8.50 1.55
N LYS A 94 -5.22 -7.88 0.40
CA LYS A 94 -4.96 -6.45 0.20
C LYS A 94 -5.84 -5.58 1.11
N LEU A 95 -7.12 -5.92 1.23
CA LEU A 95 -8.05 -5.20 2.11
C LEU A 95 -7.71 -5.41 3.60
N ARG A 96 -7.26 -6.60 3.99
CA ARG A 96 -6.82 -6.86 5.37
C ARG A 96 -5.60 -6.04 5.82
N LEU A 97 -4.85 -5.45 4.90
CA LEU A 97 -3.79 -4.50 5.27
C LEU A 97 -4.36 -3.24 5.95
N TYR A 98 -5.65 -2.94 5.74
CA TYR A 98 -6.35 -1.83 6.39
C TYR A 98 -6.90 -2.16 7.78
N GLU A 99 -6.81 -3.42 8.22
CA GLU A 99 -7.15 -3.85 9.57
C GLU A 99 -5.96 -3.71 10.54
N GLY A 100 -6.24 -3.87 11.82
CA GLY A 100 -5.21 -4.15 12.82
C GLY A 100 -4.29 -2.98 13.16
N GLY A 101 -4.81 -1.74 13.26
CA GLY A 101 -4.03 -0.59 13.75
C GLY A 101 -3.10 0.04 12.70
N ARG A 102 -3.22 -0.33 11.42
CA ARG A 102 -2.38 0.23 10.33
C ARG A 102 -2.93 1.53 9.75
N LYS A 103 -4.06 2.03 10.25
CA LYS A 103 -4.70 3.26 9.77
C LYS A 103 -3.74 4.45 9.73
N GLU A 104 -2.97 4.66 10.80
CA GLU A 104 -2.02 5.77 10.91
C GLU A 104 -0.91 5.66 9.84
N HIS A 105 -0.41 4.45 9.60
CA HIS A 105 0.60 4.20 8.56
C HIS A 105 0.05 4.48 7.15
N ILE A 106 -1.21 4.10 6.88
CA ILE A 106 -1.88 4.38 5.60
C ILE A 106 -2.03 5.88 5.39
N LEU A 107 -2.51 6.60 6.41
CA LEU A 107 -2.68 8.05 6.36
C LEU A 107 -1.32 8.75 6.18
N PHE A 108 -0.30 8.30 6.91
CA PHE A 108 1.05 8.84 6.80
C PHE A 108 1.64 8.62 5.39
N VAL A 109 1.55 7.40 4.84
CA VAL A 109 2.03 7.10 3.47
C VAL A 109 1.26 7.92 2.42
N SER A 110 -0.07 8.02 2.56
CA SER A 110 -0.91 8.83 1.67
C SER A 110 -0.54 10.32 1.72
N ARG A 111 -0.27 10.86 2.91
CA ARG A 111 0.21 12.24 3.08
C ARG A 111 1.61 12.39 2.56
N GLY A 112 2.51 11.44 2.85
CA GLY A 112 3.87 11.41 2.35
C GLY A 112 3.94 11.42 0.83
N ALA A 113 3.06 10.72 0.15
CA ALA A 113 2.98 10.75 -1.31
C ALA A 113 2.73 12.17 -1.88
N LYS A 114 2.01 13.01 -1.12
CA LYS A 114 1.67 14.38 -1.49
C LYS A 114 2.67 15.43 -0.96
N GLU A 115 3.66 15.02 -0.14
CA GLU A 115 4.65 15.93 0.43
C GLU A 115 5.55 16.50 -0.68
N THR A 116 5.71 17.83 -0.70
CA THR A 116 6.45 18.56 -1.74
C THR A 116 7.66 19.33 -1.22
N HIS A 117 7.94 19.25 0.09
CA HIS A 117 9.06 19.96 0.69
C HIS A 117 10.39 19.55 0.03
N GLU A 118 11.16 20.52 -0.47
CA GLU A 118 12.35 20.29 -1.30
C GLU A 118 13.39 19.39 -0.62
N GLU A 119 13.55 19.49 0.70
CA GLU A 119 14.52 18.70 1.46
C GLU A 119 14.30 17.20 1.38
N VAL A 120 13.04 16.74 1.22
CA VAL A 120 12.69 15.31 1.21
C VAL A 120 12.14 14.83 -0.12
N LYS A 121 11.75 15.74 -1.00
CA LYS A 121 10.99 15.41 -2.21
C LYS A 121 11.67 14.37 -3.09
N ALA A 122 12.94 14.55 -3.41
CA ALA A 122 13.64 13.67 -4.35
C ALA A 122 13.77 12.23 -3.81
N GLU A 123 14.25 12.08 -2.58
CA GLU A 123 14.43 10.77 -1.97
C GLU A 123 13.09 10.09 -1.64
N LYS A 124 12.09 10.87 -1.22
CA LYS A 124 10.72 10.40 -0.99
C LYS A 124 10.09 9.90 -2.28
N ASP A 125 10.20 10.64 -3.39
CA ASP A 125 9.65 10.23 -4.68
C ASP A 125 10.32 8.96 -5.21
N ALA A 126 11.65 8.86 -5.06
CA ALA A 126 12.39 7.66 -5.41
C ALA A 126 12.00 6.45 -4.55
N LEU A 127 11.81 6.66 -3.24
CA LEU A 127 11.38 5.64 -2.30
C LEU A 127 10.00 5.09 -2.67
N ILE A 128 9.01 5.97 -2.79
CA ILE A 128 7.63 5.60 -3.13
C ILE A 128 7.58 4.94 -4.50
N GLY A 129 8.31 5.46 -5.49
CA GLY A 129 8.38 4.90 -6.84
C GLY A 129 8.87 3.44 -6.85
N ARG A 130 9.92 3.11 -6.08
CA ARG A 130 10.42 1.72 -5.97
C ARG A 130 9.34 0.77 -5.45
N TYR A 131 8.67 1.14 -4.37
CA TYR A 131 7.62 0.31 -3.77
C TYR A 131 6.35 0.25 -4.61
N PHE A 132 6.02 1.31 -5.34
CA PHE A 132 4.92 1.31 -6.30
C PHE A 132 5.15 0.30 -7.42
N VAL A 133 6.35 0.30 -8.01
CA VAL A 133 6.72 -0.69 -9.05
C VAL A 133 6.66 -2.11 -8.50
N GLN A 134 7.19 -2.35 -7.30
CA GLN A 134 7.12 -3.66 -6.65
C GLN A 134 5.67 -4.13 -6.40
N ALA A 135 4.81 -3.24 -5.90
CA ALA A 135 3.40 -3.55 -5.66
C ALA A 135 2.65 -3.84 -6.96
N GLN A 136 2.93 -3.09 -8.03
CA GLN A 136 2.34 -3.31 -9.34
C GLN A 136 2.77 -4.64 -9.94
N GLN A 137 4.06 -4.98 -9.89
CA GLN A 137 4.57 -6.26 -10.36
C GLN A 137 3.93 -7.44 -9.60
N GLY A 138 3.77 -7.32 -8.27
CA GLY A 138 3.08 -8.32 -7.46
C GLY A 138 1.61 -8.50 -7.88
N SER A 139 0.89 -7.40 -8.09
CA SER A 139 -0.52 -7.45 -8.55
C SER A 139 -0.65 -8.07 -9.94
N GLN A 140 0.25 -7.72 -10.88
CA GLN A 140 0.28 -8.32 -12.21
C GLN A 140 0.60 -9.82 -12.18
N ALA A 141 1.52 -10.25 -11.34
CA ALA A 141 1.85 -11.68 -11.19
C ALA A 141 0.65 -12.49 -10.69
N VAL A 142 -0.13 -11.94 -9.76
CA VAL A 142 -1.36 -12.58 -9.27
C VAL A 142 -2.42 -12.67 -10.37
N LEU A 143 -2.68 -11.57 -11.08
CA LEU A 143 -3.63 -11.57 -12.20
C LEU A 143 -3.21 -12.52 -13.31
N LYS A 144 -1.92 -12.53 -13.66
CA LYS A 144 -1.39 -13.47 -14.63
C LYS A 144 -1.64 -14.91 -14.21
N ARG A 145 -1.33 -15.27 -12.94
CA ARG A 145 -1.61 -16.60 -12.40
C ARG A 145 -3.10 -16.94 -12.48
N ALA A 146 -3.99 -15.99 -12.21
CA ALA A 146 -5.42 -16.19 -12.33
C ALA A 146 -5.82 -16.46 -13.80
N ILE A 147 -5.33 -15.65 -14.74
CA ILE A 147 -5.60 -15.80 -16.18
C ILE A 147 -5.05 -17.13 -16.71
N ASP A 148 -3.90 -17.57 -16.22
CA ASP A 148 -3.29 -18.86 -16.61
C ASP A 148 -4.17 -20.08 -16.21
N THR A 149 -5.19 -19.90 -15.35
CA THR A 149 -6.21 -20.93 -15.07
C THR A 149 -7.35 -20.98 -16.09
N LEU A 150 -7.42 -19.97 -16.97
CA LEU A 150 -8.36 -19.93 -18.07
C LEU A 150 -7.70 -20.59 -19.30
N ASP A 151 -8.40 -21.45 -19.97
CA ASP A 151 -7.88 -22.13 -21.15
C ASP A 151 -7.89 -21.20 -22.39
N ILE A 152 -6.96 -20.23 -22.40
CA ILE A 152 -6.82 -19.23 -23.46
C ILE A 152 -5.63 -19.59 -24.32
N GLU A 153 -5.88 -20.16 -25.50
CA GLU A 153 -4.83 -20.60 -26.42
C GLU A 153 -4.02 -19.45 -27.05
N ASN A 154 -4.60 -18.23 -27.15
CA ASN A 154 -3.97 -17.11 -27.84
C ASN A 154 -3.20 -16.19 -26.88
N PRO A 155 -1.84 -16.16 -26.94
CA PRO A 155 -1.01 -15.34 -26.04
C PRO A 155 -1.31 -13.83 -26.12
N GLU A 156 -1.65 -13.31 -27.30
CA GLU A 156 -1.97 -11.89 -27.49
C GLU A 156 -3.26 -11.52 -26.78
N LYS A 157 -4.28 -12.39 -26.82
CA LYS A 157 -5.51 -12.21 -26.05
C LYS A 157 -5.25 -12.24 -24.55
N THR A 158 -4.40 -13.15 -24.10
CA THR A 158 -3.98 -13.25 -22.68
C THR A 158 -3.33 -11.96 -22.20
N GLU A 159 -2.43 -11.37 -22.97
CA GLU A 159 -1.75 -10.11 -22.61
C GLU A 159 -2.70 -8.92 -22.60
N ARG A 160 -3.60 -8.82 -23.58
CA ARG A 160 -4.63 -7.78 -23.61
C ARG A 160 -5.61 -7.90 -22.44
N LEU A 161 -5.99 -9.13 -22.10
CA LEU A 161 -6.85 -9.41 -20.96
C LEU A 161 -6.18 -9.01 -19.64
N LEU A 162 -4.91 -9.38 -19.45
CA LEU A 162 -4.13 -8.98 -18.28
C LEU A 162 -4.07 -7.46 -18.14
N THR A 163 -3.79 -6.76 -19.22
CA THR A 163 -3.76 -5.27 -19.22
C THR A 163 -5.11 -4.68 -18.87
N GLY A 164 -6.18 -5.14 -19.51
CA GLY A 164 -7.54 -4.66 -19.24
C GLY A 164 -7.97 -4.91 -17.78
N MET A 165 -7.78 -6.13 -17.30
CA MET A 165 -8.13 -6.49 -15.90
C MET A 165 -7.32 -5.68 -14.90
N SER A 166 -6.01 -5.46 -15.11
CA SER A 166 -5.18 -4.63 -14.23
C SER A 166 -5.74 -3.22 -14.13
N LEU A 167 -6.08 -2.59 -15.28
CA LEU A 167 -6.64 -1.25 -15.31
C LEU A 167 -7.99 -1.15 -14.57
N TYR A 168 -8.89 -2.11 -14.77
CA TYR A 168 -10.19 -2.12 -14.10
C TYR A 168 -10.07 -2.34 -12.60
N VAL A 169 -9.31 -3.34 -12.18
CA VAL A 169 -9.12 -3.65 -10.75
C VAL A 169 -8.48 -2.45 -10.03
N ASP A 170 -7.45 -1.84 -10.62
CA ASP A 170 -6.80 -0.68 -10.04
C ASP A 170 -7.74 0.54 -9.97
N ALA A 171 -8.53 0.78 -11.02
CA ALA A 171 -9.51 1.87 -11.03
C ALA A 171 -10.58 1.70 -9.95
N ILE A 172 -11.13 0.50 -9.80
CA ILE A 172 -12.15 0.18 -8.78
C ILE A 172 -11.55 0.35 -7.37
N ILE A 173 -10.39 -0.25 -7.10
CA ILE A 173 -9.73 -0.15 -5.79
C ILE A 173 -9.42 1.31 -5.45
N ASN A 174 -8.84 2.07 -6.39
CA ASN A 174 -8.52 3.48 -6.16
C ASN A 174 -9.77 4.33 -5.89
N ARG A 175 -10.89 4.05 -6.56
CA ARG A 175 -12.17 4.72 -6.29
C ARG A 175 -12.67 4.43 -4.88
N TYR A 176 -12.61 3.17 -4.42
CA TYR A 176 -13.01 2.82 -3.06
C TYR A 176 -12.07 3.41 -2.01
N LEU A 177 -10.75 3.40 -2.25
CA LEU A 177 -9.77 4.05 -1.37
C LEU A 177 -10.01 5.57 -1.26
N ALA A 178 -10.39 6.21 -2.36
CA ALA A 178 -10.73 7.64 -2.35
C ALA A 178 -12.05 7.90 -1.59
N PHE A 179 -13.05 7.02 -1.73
CA PHE A 179 -14.34 7.14 -1.05
C PHE A 179 -14.20 6.92 0.47
N TYR A 180 -13.43 5.91 0.88
CA TYR A 180 -13.19 5.58 2.30
C TYR A 180 -11.92 6.20 2.88
N ARG A 181 -11.40 7.29 2.26
CA ARG A 181 -10.13 7.91 2.67
C ARG A 181 -10.08 8.34 4.15
N ASP A 182 -11.24 8.74 4.70
CA ASP A 182 -11.34 9.23 6.09
C ASP A 182 -11.60 8.08 7.09
N ASP A 183 -12.09 6.93 6.60
CA ASP A 183 -12.23 5.69 7.34
C ASP A 183 -11.88 4.46 6.50
N PRO A 184 -10.59 4.19 6.31
CA PRO A 184 -10.14 3.01 5.54
C PRO A 184 -10.64 1.67 6.09
N GLY A 185 -10.95 1.58 7.39
CA GLY A 185 -11.51 0.37 8.00
C GLY A 185 -12.89 0.01 7.48
N ALA A 186 -13.71 1.02 7.10
CA ALA A 186 -15.02 0.80 6.51
C ALA A 186 -14.93 0.11 5.13
N LEU A 187 -13.83 0.25 4.40
CA LEU A 187 -13.60 -0.45 3.15
C LEU A 187 -13.62 -1.97 3.34
N PHE A 188 -13.00 -2.46 4.41
CA PHE A 188 -13.00 -3.89 4.72
C PHE A 188 -14.39 -4.41 5.05
N GLN A 189 -15.20 -3.64 5.79
CA GLN A 189 -16.58 -4.02 6.10
C GLN A 189 -17.45 -4.12 4.85
N ASN A 190 -17.06 -3.46 3.76
CA ASN A 190 -17.73 -3.46 2.46
C ASN A 190 -17.05 -4.35 1.42
N GLU A 191 -16.20 -5.31 1.84
CA GLU A 191 -15.48 -6.20 0.92
C GLU A 191 -16.41 -6.92 -0.07
N ALA A 192 -17.58 -7.38 0.39
CA ALA A 192 -18.53 -8.08 -0.45
C ALA A 192 -19.03 -7.20 -1.63
N LEU A 193 -19.24 -5.91 -1.40
CA LEU A 193 -19.63 -4.95 -2.44
C LEU A 193 -18.48 -4.76 -3.45
N VAL A 194 -17.26 -4.58 -2.97
CA VAL A 194 -16.07 -4.43 -3.82
C VAL A 194 -15.85 -5.67 -4.68
N ARG A 195 -16.01 -6.86 -4.09
CA ARG A 195 -15.89 -8.15 -4.81
C ARG A 195 -16.95 -8.30 -5.90
N SER A 196 -18.22 -7.96 -5.58
CA SER A 196 -19.31 -8.02 -6.56
C SER A 196 -19.02 -7.13 -7.76
N GLU A 197 -18.62 -5.89 -7.52
CA GLU A 197 -18.33 -4.95 -8.59
C GLU A 197 -17.11 -5.37 -9.43
N ILE A 198 -16.02 -5.82 -8.79
CA ILE A 198 -14.87 -6.35 -9.50
C ILE A 198 -15.30 -7.55 -10.36
N LYS A 199 -16.13 -8.45 -9.81
CA LYS A 199 -16.63 -9.60 -10.56
C LYS A 199 -17.40 -9.18 -11.83
N GLU A 200 -18.32 -8.23 -11.70
CA GLU A 200 -19.13 -7.74 -12.82
C GLU A 200 -18.25 -7.21 -13.96
N TYR A 201 -17.21 -6.41 -13.64
CA TYR A 201 -16.29 -5.89 -14.66
C TYR A 201 -15.38 -6.98 -15.24
N LEU A 202 -14.95 -7.94 -14.45
CA LEU A 202 -14.17 -9.07 -14.95
C LEU A 202 -15.02 -9.97 -15.85
N ASP A 203 -16.30 -10.18 -15.52
CA ASP A 203 -17.25 -10.91 -16.37
C ASP A 203 -17.44 -10.22 -17.71
N LEU A 204 -17.56 -8.88 -17.73
CA LEU A 204 -17.66 -8.12 -18.98
C LEU A 204 -16.40 -8.29 -19.86
N LEU A 205 -15.22 -8.34 -19.26
CA LEU A 205 -13.98 -8.57 -20.01
C LEU A 205 -13.84 -10.00 -20.51
N LEU A 206 -14.32 -10.98 -19.75
CA LEU A 206 -14.24 -12.40 -20.10
C LEU A 206 -15.29 -12.82 -21.12
N TYR A 207 -16.52 -12.35 -20.96
CA TYR A 207 -17.69 -12.85 -21.72
C TYR A 207 -18.30 -11.82 -22.67
N GLY A 208 -17.83 -10.55 -22.61
CA GLY A 208 -18.34 -9.45 -23.40
C GLY A 208 -19.69 -8.88 -22.91
N VAL A 209 -20.16 -7.83 -23.58
CA VAL A 209 -21.42 -7.13 -23.27
C VAL A 209 -22.58 -7.66 -24.14
N ILE A 210 -22.22 -8.17 -25.30
CA ILE A 210 -23.19 -8.65 -26.30
C ILE A 210 -23.13 -10.17 -26.26
N ASN A 211 -24.18 -10.82 -25.77
CA ASN A 211 -24.39 -12.23 -26.01
C ASN A 211 -24.53 -12.41 -27.52
N ASP A 212 -23.52 -12.99 -28.14
CA ASP A 212 -23.55 -13.33 -29.55
C ASP A 212 -24.45 -14.57 -29.71
N GLU A 213 -25.80 -14.34 -29.70
CA GLU A 213 -26.77 -15.37 -30.07
C GLU A 213 -26.74 -15.66 -31.59
N ARG A 214 -25.68 -15.24 -32.28
CA ARG A 214 -25.48 -15.50 -33.71
C ARG A 214 -24.35 -16.47 -33.94
N HIS A 215 -24.61 -17.77 -33.60
CA HIS A 215 -24.07 -18.93 -34.33
C HIS A 215 -24.94 -20.14 -34.12
#